data_45e3eba9cfa80cd888de9e3969e5e36e
#
_entry.id   45e3eba9cfa80cd888de9e3969e5e36e
#
_cell.length_a   1.000
_cell.length_b   1.000
_cell.length_c   1.000
_cell.angle_alpha   90.00
_cell.angle_beta   90.00
_cell.angle_gamma   90.00
#
_symmetry.space_group_name_H-M   'P 1'
#
loop_
_entity.id
_entity.type
_entity.pdbx_description
1 polymer ?
#
loop_
_entity_poly.entity_id
_entity_poly.type
_entity_poly.pdbx_seq_one_letter_code
_entity_poly.pdbx_strand_id
1 'polypeptide(L)'
;MAVKLRVHPAFYRRVRHYRDRIAIHDARPQVADRFVNAAQGLVFQLLENPHRGHIAGFEPTDLADILRIAVPGFPVFAVFYRWDGQTLTVITLEHTAQDLPSRLAGIISTP
;
A
#
# COMPACT_ATOMS: atom_id res chain seq x y z
N MET A 1 -9.37 -22.29 1.17
CA MET A 1 -9.29 -21.51 2.42
C MET A 1 -9.55 -20.05 2.13
N ALA A 2 -10.39 -19.43 2.93
CA ALA A 2 -10.66 -18.02 2.77
C ALA A 2 -9.50 -17.18 3.32
N VAL A 3 -9.04 -16.22 2.54
CA VAL A 3 -8.04 -15.24 2.97
C VAL A 3 -8.73 -14.20 3.86
N LYS A 4 -8.18 -13.96 5.04
CA LYS A 4 -8.63 -12.87 5.90
C LYS A 4 -7.97 -11.57 5.44
N LEU A 5 -8.75 -10.49 5.39
CA LEU A 5 -8.26 -9.18 5.01
C LEU A 5 -8.29 -8.23 6.21
N ARG A 6 -7.16 -7.61 6.48
CA ARG A 6 -7.05 -6.47 7.40
C ARG A 6 -6.46 -5.29 6.64
N VAL A 7 -7.06 -4.13 6.81
CA VAL A 7 -6.56 -2.91 6.18
C VAL A 7 -6.32 -1.88 7.28
N HIS A 8 -5.07 -1.48 7.45
CA HIS A 8 -4.73 -0.44 8.42
C HIS A 8 -5.34 0.89 7.96
N PRO A 9 -5.88 1.71 8.88
CA PRO A 9 -6.45 3.01 8.52
C PRO A 9 -5.49 3.92 7.76
N ALA A 10 -4.18 3.77 7.95
CA ALA A 10 -3.17 4.51 7.22
C ALA A 10 -3.30 4.34 5.70
N PHE A 11 -3.67 3.14 5.23
CA PHE A 11 -3.86 2.91 3.80
C PHE A 11 -4.90 3.86 3.22
N TYR A 12 -6.07 3.96 3.86
CA TYR A 12 -7.15 4.84 3.38
C TYR A 12 -6.75 6.31 3.45
N ARG A 13 -6.07 6.72 4.54
CA ARG A 13 -5.60 8.10 4.69
C ARG A 13 -4.61 8.48 3.60
N ARG A 14 -3.68 7.58 3.29
CA ARG A 14 -2.64 7.85 2.29
C ARG A 14 -3.21 7.84 0.87
N VAL A 15 -4.13 6.93 0.57
CA VAL A 15 -4.82 6.94 -0.72
C VAL A 15 -5.57 8.26 -0.91
N ARG A 16 -6.29 8.71 0.12
CA ARG A 16 -7.01 9.99 0.08
C ARG A 16 -6.05 11.16 -0.10
N HIS A 17 -4.94 11.15 0.63
CA HIS A 17 -3.93 12.21 0.53
C HIS A 17 -3.39 12.34 -0.89
N TYR A 18 -2.97 11.24 -1.49
CA TYR A 18 -2.41 11.27 -2.84
C TYR A 18 -3.49 11.54 -3.89
N ARG A 19 -4.71 11.03 -3.70
CA ARG A 19 -5.83 11.35 -4.57
C ARG A 19 -6.08 12.85 -4.61
N ASP A 20 -6.15 13.49 -3.44
CA ASP A 20 -6.40 14.93 -3.36
C ASP A 20 -5.26 15.73 -3.98
N ARG A 21 -4.02 15.27 -3.79
CA ARG A 21 -2.87 15.91 -4.40
C ARG A 21 -2.94 15.86 -5.92
N ILE A 22 -3.29 14.72 -6.48
CA ILE A 22 -3.42 14.56 -7.94
C ILE A 22 -4.62 15.40 -8.46
N ALA A 23 -5.77 15.33 -7.79
CA ALA A 23 -6.99 15.98 -8.24
C ALA A 23 -6.89 17.50 -8.16
N ILE A 24 -6.35 18.02 -7.07
CA ILE A 24 -6.39 19.45 -6.73
C ILE A 24 -5.08 20.12 -7.08
N HIS A 25 -3.96 19.63 -6.51
CA HIS A 25 -2.65 20.24 -6.70
C HIS A 25 -2.18 20.14 -8.15
N ASP A 26 -2.35 18.96 -8.75
CA ASP A 26 -1.95 18.71 -10.13
C ASP A 26 -3.06 19.01 -11.14
N ALA A 27 -4.26 19.37 -10.66
CA ALA A 27 -5.45 19.68 -11.46
C ALA A 27 -5.81 18.54 -12.44
N ARG A 28 -5.75 17.27 -11.96
CA ARG A 28 -6.02 16.10 -12.78
C ARG A 28 -7.04 15.16 -12.10
N PRO A 29 -8.32 15.58 -11.98
CA PRO A 29 -9.33 14.79 -11.26
C PRO A 29 -9.58 13.41 -11.88
N GLN A 30 -9.47 13.27 -13.20
CA GLN A 30 -9.67 11.98 -13.86
C GLN A 30 -8.51 11.01 -13.58
N VAL A 31 -7.29 11.53 -13.49
CA VAL A 31 -6.12 10.72 -13.10
C VAL A 31 -6.26 10.29 -11.64
N ALA A 32 -6.76 11.17 -10.77
CA ALA A 32 -7.02 10.85 -9.38
C ALA A 32 -8.01 9.69 -9.23
N ASP A 33 -9.09 9.68 -10.02
CA ASP A 33 -10.07 8.59 -10.03
C ASP A 33 -9.43 7.28 -10.47
N ARG A 34 -8.61 7.30 -11.52
CA ARG A 34 -7.88 6.10 -11.96
C ARG A 34 -6.90 5.60 -10.90
N PHE A 35 -6.25 6.53 -10.19
CA PHE A 35 -5.35 6.17 -9.10
C PHE A 35 -6.08 5.41 -7.98
N VAL A 36 -7.22 5.93 -7.53
CA VAL A 36 -8.02 5.29 -6.48
C VAL A 36 -8.48 3.90 -6.94
N ASN A 37 -8.99 3.79 -8.16
CA ASN A 37 -9.44 2.52 -8.71
C ASN A 37 -8.30 1.50 -8.81
N ALA A 38 -7.11 1.95 -9.23
CA ALA A 38 -5.93 1.08 -9.33
C ALA A 38 -5.49 0.60 -7.94
N ALA A 39 -5.50 1.47 -6.94
CA ALA A 39 -5.12 1.10 -5.58
C ALA A 39 -6.10 0.08 -4.98
N GLN A 40 -7.40 0.31 -5.13
CA GLN A 40 -8.42 -0.60 -4.64
C GLN A 40 -8.40 -1.94 -5.38
N GLY A 41 -8.26 -1.90 -6.70
CA GLY A 41 -8.17 -3.11 -7.52
C GLY A 41 -6.96 -3.95 -7.17
N LEU A 42 -5.85 -3.31 -6.80
CA LEU A 42 -4.66 -4.03 -6.38
C LEU A 42 -4.89 -4.84 -5.11
N VAL A 43 -5.65 -4.31 -4.15
CA VAL A 43 -6.00 -5.05 -2.92
C VAL A 43 -6.78 -6.31 -3.28
N PHE A 44 -7.75 -6.22 -4.21
CA PHE A 44 -8.49 -7.40 -4.66
C PHE A 44 -7.58 -8.41 -5.35
N GLN A 45 -6.63 -7.96 -6.17
CA GLN A 45 -5.66 -8.84 -6.81
C GLN A 45 -4.78 -9.56 -5.78
N LEU A 46 -4.39 -8.87 -4.71
CA LEU A 46 -3.62 -9.46 -3.63
C LEU A 46 -4.41 -10.50 -2.84
N LEU A 47 -5.73 -10.33 -2.71
CA LEU A 47 -6.58 -11.36 -2.09
C LEU A 47 -6.59 -12.65 -2.92
N GLU A 48 -6.50 -12.54 -4.24
CA GLU A 48 -6.42 -13.72 -5.11
C GLU A 48 -5.03 -14.34 -5.12
N ASN A 49 -3.98 -13.52 -5.00
CA ASN A 49 -2.59 -13.99 -4.98
C ASN A 49 -1.75 -13.13 -4.02
N PRO A 50 -1.74 -13.48 -2.71
CA PRO A 50 -0.97 -12.72 -1.72
C PRO A 50 0.55 -12.74 -1.92
N HIS A 51 1.06 -13.70 -2.70
CA HIS A 51 2.50 -13.82 -2.98
C HIS A 51 2.98 -12.92 -4.12
N ARG A 52 2.11 -12.12 -4.71
CA ARG A 52 2.42 -11.35 -5.92
C ARG A 52 3.47 -10.28 -5.69
N GLY A 53 3.55 -9.73 -4.47
CA GLY A 53 4.52 -8.69 -4.15
C GLY A 53 5.92 -9.23 -3.91
N HIS A 54 6.86 -8.31 -3.74
CA HIS A 54 8.27 -8.60 -3.47
C HIS A 54 8.62 -8.17 -2.05
N ILE A 55 9.63 -8.85 -1.45
CA ILE A 55 10.16 -8.40 -0.16
C ILE A 55 10.69 -6.98 -0.33
N ALA A 56 10.26 -6.07 0.57
CA ALA A 56 10.63 -4.67 0.48
C ALA A 56 12.10 -4.43 0.81
N GLY A 57 12.72 -5.33 1.59
CA GLY A 57 14.14 -5.25 1.89
C GLY A 57 14.49 -4.28 2.98
N PHE A 58 13.58 -4.00 3.91
CA PHE A 58 13.87 -3.11 5.05
C PHE A 58 14.80 -3.78 6.05
N GLU A 59 15.75 -3.02 6.57
CA GLU A 59 16.78 -3.51 7.48
C GLU A 59 16.28 -3.86 8.88
N PRO A 60 15.38 -3.07 9.53
CA PRO A 60 14.88 -3.47 10.84
C PRO A 60 14.16 -4.81 10.78
N THR A 61 14.47 -5.69 11.73
CA THR A 61 13.96 -7.06 11.76
C THR A 61 12.43 -7.12 11.78
N ASP A 62 11.78 -6.19 12.49
CA ASP A 62 10.33 -6.12 12.58
C ASP A 62 9.66 -5.66 11.28
N LEU A 63 10.43 -5.18 10.31
CA LEU A 63 9.94 -4.77 8.99
C LEU A 63 10.41 -5.71 7.88
N ALA A 64 11.17 -6.75 8.22
CA ALA A 64 11.84 -7.60 7.21
C ALA A 64 10.86 -8.46 6.41
N ASP A 65 9.67 -8.75 6.95
CA ASP A 65 8.64 -9.56 6.29
C ASP A 65 7.69 -8.73 5.42
N ILE A 66 7.86 -7.40 5.38
CA ILE A 66 6.98 -6.53 4.61
C ILE A 66 7.22 -6.73 3.12
N LEU A 67 6.11 -6.89 2.40
CA LEU A 67 6.08 -7.03 0.95
C LEU A 67 5.65 -5.70 0.33
N ARG A 68 6.12 -5.45 -0.88
CA ARG A 68 5.73 -4.27 -1.65
C ARG A 68 5.28 -4.66 -3.04
N ILE A 69 4.34 -3.89 -3.58
CA ILE A 69 3.88 -4.05 -4.95
C ILE A 69 3.52 -2.68 -5.52
N ALA A 70 3.99 -2.38 -6.73
CA ALA A 70 3.68 -1.12 -7.39
C ALA A 70 2.20 -1.02 -7.76
N VAL A 71 1.64 0.17 -7.66
CA VAL A 71 0.27 0.43 -8.10
C VAL A 71 0.24 0.41 -9.64
N PRO A 72 -0.60 -0.41 -10.28
CA PRO A 72 -0.66 -0.50 -11.73
C PRO A 72 -0.94 0.86 -12.37
N GLY A 73 -0.10 1.28 -13.30
CA GLY A 73 -0.20 2.58 -13.97
C GLY A 73 0.38 3.74 -13.19
N PHE A 74 0.83 3.52 -11.94
CA PHE A 74 1.39 4.55 -11.08
C PHE A 74 2.64 4.01 -10.35
N PRO A 75 3.73 3.76 -11.09
CA PRO A 75 4.88 3.01 -10.56
C PRO A 75 5.64 3.71 -9.43
N VAL A 76 5.45 5.02 -9.25
CA VAL A 76 6.05 5.75 -8.12
C VAL A 76 5.32 5.52 -6.80
N PHE A 77 4.15 4.88 -6.84
CA PHE A 77 3.40 4.51 -5.66
C PHE A 77 3.45 3.00 -5.46
N ALA A 78 3.55 2.58 -4.21
CA ALA A 78 3.55 1.16 -3.86
C ALA A 78 2.67 0.91 -2.65
N VAL A 79 2.04 -0.27 -2.65
CA VAL A 79 1.31 -0.79 -1.49
C VAL A 79 2.25 -1.66 -0.70
N PHE A 80 2.27 -1.48 0.62
CA PHE A 80 3.06 -2.27 1.56
C PHE A 80 2.13 -3.12 2.40
N TYR A 81 2.44 -4.42 2.52
CA TYR A 81 1.55 -5.37 3.17
C TYR A 81 2.32 -6.54 3.78
N ARG A 82 1.63 -7.31 4.62
CA ARG A 82 2.12 -8.56 5.18
C ARG A 82 1.20 -9.70 4.79
N TRP A 83 1.78 -10.87 4.65
CA TRP A 83 1.06 -12.11 4.40
C TRP A 83 1.63 -13.21 5.28
N ASP A 84 0.80 -13.77 6.15
CA ASP A 84 1.24 -14.79 7.12
C ASP A 84 0.76 -16.20 6.76
N GLY A 85 0.20 -16.39 5.57
CA GLY A 85 -0.38 -17.66 5.14
C GLY A 85 -1.89 -17.74 5.35
N GLN A 86 -2.48 -16.83 6.11
CA GLN A 86 -3.92 -16.76 6.37
C GLN A 86 -4.49 -15.37 6.22
N THR A 87 -3.79 -14.36 6.71
CA THR A 87 -4.26 -12.98 6.75
C THR A 87 -3.39 -12.11 5.87
N LEU A 88 -4.03 -11.39 4.97
CA LEU A 88 -3.44 -10.30 4.21
C LEU A 88 -3.66 -9.01 5.00
N THR A 89 -2.58 -8.40 5.46
CA THR A 89 -2.62 -7.13 6.19
C THR A 89 -2.06 -6.02 5.30
N VAL A 90 -2.94 -5.20 4.75
CA VAL A 90 -2.54 -4.03 3.97
C VAL A 90 -2.19 -2.91 4.95
N ILE A 91 -0.94 -2.45 4.91
CA ILE A 91 -0.43 -1.48 5.88
C ILE A 91 -0.66 -0.06 5.39
N THR A 92 -0.11 0.26 4.23
CA THR A 92 -0.19 1.62 3.70
C THR A 92 0.10 1.63 2.19
N LEU A 93 -0.22 2.76 1.56
CA LEU A 93 0.23 3.09 0.22
C LEU A 93 1.11 4.33 0.33
N GLU A 94 2.32 4.29 -0.24
CA GLU A 94 3.27 5.37 -0.12
C GLU A 94 3.93 5.69 -1.45
N HIS A 95 4.38 6.93 -1.59
CA HIS A 95 5.28 7.34 -2.67
C HIS A 95 6.67 6.78 -2.37
N THR A 96 7.31 6.18 -3.36
CA THR A 96 8.59 5.48 -3.15
C THR A 96 9.77 6.41 -2.84
N ALA A 97 9.61 7.73 -2.98
CA ALA A 97 10.61 8.72 -2.59
C ALA A 97 10.61 9.04 -1.09
N GLN A 98 9.66 8.52 -0.31
CA GLN A 98 9.58 8.75 1.13
C GLN A 98 10.62 7.91 1.88
N ASP A 99 10.96 8.31 3.11
CA ASP A 99 11.71 7.47 4.04
C ASP A 99 10.78 6.36 4.54
N LEU A 100 10.72 5.26 3.79
CA LEU A 100 9.74 4.22 3.99
C LEU A 100 9.93 3.44 5.30
N PRO A 101 11.18 3.08 5.72
CA PRO A 101 11.33 2.34 6.98
C PRO A 101 10.80 3.12 8.18
N SER A 102 11.12 4.42 8.29
CA SER A 102 10.65 5.25 9.39
C SER A 102 9.13 5.40 9.36
N ARG A 103 8.56 5.61 8.19
CA ARG A 103 7.11 5.78 8.04
C ARG A 103 6.37 4.51 8.41
N LEU A 104 6.83 3.35 7.95
CA LEU A 104 6.21 2.07 8.25
C LEU A 104 6.33 1.71 9.73
N ALA A 105 7.48 1.96 10.34
CA ALA A 105 7.67 1.74 11.77
C ALA A 105 6.67 2.57 12.59
N GLY A 106 6.45 3.83 12.20
CA GLY A 106 5.48 4.70 12.85
C GLY A 106 4.04 4.20 12.71
N ILE A 107 3.66 3.70 11.54
CA ILE A 107 2.33 3.15 11.29
C ILE A 107 2.10 1.87 12.09
N ILE A 108 3.06 0.95 12.05
CA ILE A 108 2.95 -0.36 12.70
C ILE A 108 2.84 -0.22 14.21
N SER A 109 3.54 0.75 14.81
CA SER A 109 3.47 1.00 16.24
C SER A 109 2.18 1.69 16.69
N THR A 110 1.34 2.11 15.75
CA THR A 110 0.04 2.73 16.02
C THR A 110 -1.06 1.70 15.77
N PRO A 111 -1.89 1.39 16.78
CA PRO A 111 -2.98 0.42 16.62
C PRO A 111 -4.00 0.83 15.57
#